data_c03349fafc3b6ee13843231cf719476b
#
_entry.id   c03349fafc3b6ee13843231cf719476b
#
_cell.length_a   1.000
_cell.length_b   1.000
_cell.length_c   1.000
_cell.angle_alpha   90.00
_cell.angle_beta   90.00
_cell.angle_gamma   90.00
#
_symmetry.space_group_name_H-M   'P 1'
#
loop_
_entity.id
_entity.type
_entity.pdbx_description
1 polymer ?
#
loop_
_entity_poly.entity_id
_entity_poly.type
_entity_poly.pdbx_seq_one_letter_code
_entity_poly.pdbx_strand_id
1 'polypeptide(L)'
;MTINNIQNIVDKVYPRITKDYNSNAKVEVYTNIFARLNSTPAILEYESYAEYSWDSNKIYLYTDNLDNEEDIIRSLIHECVHSNQCYEVYEAYYKECNLDYDTHPYEIEAEYEEEKWKKYKQNTITNG
;
A
#
# COMPACT_ATOMS: atom_id res chain seq x y z
N MET A 1 -14.37 -8.05 2.27
CA MET A 1 -14.35 -8.09 0.79
C MET A 1 -13.62 -9.34 0.33
N THR A 2 -13.93 -9.84 -0.83
CA THR A 2 -13.24 -11.00 -1.37
C THR A 2 -11.98 -10.58 -2.12
N ILE A 3 -11.06 -11.53 -2.33
CA ILE A 3 -9.86 -11.28 -3.13
C ILE A 3 -10.25 -10.80 -4.53
N ASN A 4 -11.28 -11.39 -5.13
CA ASN A 4 -11.71 -11.00 -6.48
C ASN A 4 -12.23 -9.56 -6.51
N ASN A 5 -12.99 -9.15 -5.51
CA ASN A 5 -13.50 -7.78 -5.45
C ASN A 5 -12.36 -6.78 -5.28
N ILE A 6 -11.39 -7.10 -4.42
CA ILE A 6 -10.23 -6.24 -4.21
C ILE A 6 -9.40 -6.16 -5.48
N GLN A 7 -9.15 -7.29 -6.15
CA GLN A 7 -8.39 -7.32 -7.39
C GLN A 7 -9.08 -6.47 -8.48
N ASN A 8 -10.41 -6.52 -8.55
CA ASN A 8 -11.16 -5.70 -9.51
C ASN A 8 -10.99 -4.21 -9.24
N ILE A 9 -11.00 -3.80 -7.97
CA ILE A 9 -10.77 -2.41 -7.61
C ILE A 9 -9.35 -1.99 -7.98
N VAL A 10 -8.37 -2.83 -7.63
CA VAL A 10 -6.96 -2.57 -7.96
C VAL A 10 -6.81 -2.39 -9.47
N ASP A 11 -7.38 -3.29 -10.27
CA ASP A 11 -7.25 -3.24 -11.73
C ASP A 11 -7.83 -1.95 -12.32
N LYS A 12 -8.83 -1.36 -11.67
CA LYS A 12 -9.45 -0.13 -12.15
C LYS A 12 -8.75 1.13 -11.66
N VAL A 13 -8.32 1.15 -10.41
CA VAL A 13 -7.77 2.39 -9.83
C VAL A 13 -6.26 2.50 -9.94
N TYR A 14 -5.54 1.39 -9.87
CA TYR A 14 -4.09 1.43 -9.79
C TYR A 14 -3.42 2.05 -11.02
N PRO A 15 -3.87 1.79 -12.26
CA PRO A 15 -3.25 2.45 -13.43
C PRO A 15 -3.31 3.98 -13.36
N ARG A 16 -4.35 4.53 -12.74
CA ARG A 16 -4.47 5.98 -12.57
C ARG A 16 -3.51 6.48 -11.49
N ILE A 17 -3.36 5.71 -10.42
CA ILE A 17 -2.44 6.04 -9.33
C ILE A 17 -1.00 6.02 -9.85
N THR A 18 -0.61 4.96 -10.56
CA THR A 18 0.76 4.86 -11.07
C THR A 18 1.10 5.98 -12.02
N LYS A 19 0.13 6.42 -12.82
CA LYS A 19 0.35 7.53 -13.73
C LYS A 19 0.64 8.82 -12.97
N ASP A 20 -0.16 9.09 -11.94
CA ASP A 20 -0.03 10.34 -11.18
C ASP A 20 1.23 10.35 -10.31
N TYR A 21 1.63 9.20 -9.78
CA TYR A 21 2.81 9.10 -8.92
C TYR A 21 4.05 8.62 -9.67
N ASN A 22 3.95 8.42 -10.97
CA ASN A 22 5.06 7.99 -11.82
C ASN A 22 5.76 6.74 -11.24
N SER A 23 4.96 5.73 -10.89
CA SER A 23 5.47 4.50 -10.33
C SER A 23 5.29 3.35 -11.30
N ASN A 24 6.20 2.39 -11.29
CA ASN A 24 6.06 1.16 -12.05
C ASN A 24 6.02 -0.08 -11.14
N ALA A 25 5.78 0.13 -9.84
CA ALA A 25 5.65 -0.99 -8.91
C ALA A 25 4.44 -1.85 -9.28
N LYS A 26 4.58 -3.16 -9.14
CA LYS A 26 3.50 -4.10 -9.42
C LYS A 26 2.77 -4.43 -8.13
N VAL A 27 1.47 -4.73 -8.22
CA VAL A 27 0.66 -5.08 -7.07
C VAL A 27 0.36 -6.58 -7.09
N GLU A 28 0.56 -7.23 -5.94
CA GLU A 28 0.14 -8.61 -5.73
C GLU A 28 -0.78 -8.65 -4.52
N VAL A 29 -1.87 -9.41 -4.63
CA VAL A 29 -2.91 -9.47 -3.61
C VAL A 29 -2.86 -10.82 -2.92
N TYR A 30 -2.77 -10.80 -1.59
CA TYR A 30 -2.75 -12.02 -0.77
C TYR A 30 -3.80 -11.90 0.32
N THR A 31 -4.22 -13.02 0.88
CA THR A 31 -5.18 -13.03 1.98
C THR A 31 -4.58 -12.32 3.19
N ASN A 32 -3.36 -12.69 3.53
CA ASN A 32 -2.62 -12.08 4.64
C ASN A 32 -1.12 -12.32 4.44
N ILE A 33 -0.31 -11.82 5.36
CA ILE A 33 1.13 -11.94 5.24
C ILE A 33 1.60 -13.39 5.32
N PHE A 34 0.89 -14.24 6.04
CA PHE A 34 1.27 -15.64 6.16
C PHE A 34 1.12 -16.36 4.82
N ALA A 35 0.08 -16.05 4.07
CA ALA A 35 -0.13 -16.60 2.73
C ALA A 35 1.02 -16.20 1.79
N ARG A 36 1.48 -14.95 1.90
CA ARG A 36 2.60 -14.48 1.06
C ARG A 36 3.93 -15.12 1.45
N LEU A 37 4.21 -15.15 2.76
CA LEU A 37 5.50 -15.63 3.23
C LEU A 37 5.54 -17.14 3.42
N ASN A 38 4.40 -17.81 3.32
CA ASN A 38 4.30 -19.24 3.56
C ASN A 38 4.85 -19.61 4.94
N SER A 39 4.55 -18.77 5.95
CA SER A 39 5.05 -18.90 7.30
C SER A 39 3.97 -19.30 8.28
N THR A 40 4.35 -19.73 9.47
CA THR A 40 3.36 -20.07 10.49
C THR A 40 2.90 -18.81 11.23
N PRO A 41 1.62 -18.69 11.57
CA PRO A 41 1.09 -17.53 12.25
C PRO A 41 1.74 -17.24 13.61
N ALA A 42 2.29 -18.24 14.25
CA ALA A 42 2.88 -18.09 15.57
C ALA A 42 4.08 -17.14 15.61
N ILE A 43 4.69 -16.91 14.47
CA ILE A 43 5.91 -16.11 14.40
C ILE A 43 5.64 -14.66 14.03
N LEU A 44 4.51 -14.39 13.37
CA LEU A 44 4.24 -13.06 12.83
C LEU A 44 2.89 -12.54 13.34
N GLU A 45 2.92 -11.39 14.00
CA GLU A 45 1.71 -10.69 14.39
C GLU A 45 1.60 -9.49 13.49
N TYR A 46 0.77 -9.60 12.46
CA TYR A 46 0.76 -8.56 11.48
C TYR A 46 -0.62 -8.07 11.17
N GLU A 47 -0.82 -6.77 11.33
CA GLU A 47 -2.06 -6.09 11.03
C GLU A 47 -1.94 -5.10 9.88
N SER A 48 -0.85 -5.20 9.11
CA SER A 48 -0.66 -4.31 7.98
C SER A 48 -1.70 -4.48 6.92
N TYR A 49 -2.10 -3.39 6.29
CA TYR A 49 -2.97 -3.41 5.13
C TYR A 49 -2.18 -3.73 3.87
N ALA A 50 -0.94 -3.29 3.80
CA ALA A 50 -0.09 -3.43 2.63
C ALA A 50 1.37 -3.23 3.00
N GLU A 51 2.25 -3.62 2.09
CA GLU A 51 3.68 -3.40 2.23
C GLU A 51 4.30 -3.12 0.86
N TYR A 52 5.35 -2.32 0.83
CA TYR A 52 6.16 -2.13 -0.38
C TYR A 52 7.52 -2.81 -0.20
N SER A 53 7.94 -3.57 -1.20
CA SER A 53 9.26 -4.21 -1.22
C SER A 53 10.16 -3.47 -2.19
N TRP A 54 11.21 -2.83 -1.68
CA TRP A 54 12.21 -2.17 -2.52
C TRP A 54 12.99 -3.18 -3.36
N ASP A 55 13.21 -4.39 -2.82
CA ASP A 55 13.98 -5.40 -3.53
C ASP A 55 13.28 -5.88 -4.80
N SER A 56 11.98 -6.06 -4.75
CA SER A 56 11.23 -6.61 -5.89
C SER A 56 10.40 -5.56 -6.62
N ASN A 57 10.34 -4.34 -6.09
CA ASN A 57 9.50 -3.25 -6.61
C ASN A 57 8.04 -3.69 -6.72
N LYS A 58 7.54 -4.27 -5.63
CA LYS A 58 6.17 -4.77 -5.56
C LYS A 58 5.44 -4.24 -4.34
N ILE A 59 4.15 -4.03 -4.51
CA ILE A 59 3.23 -3.69 -3.44
C ILE A 59 2.42 -4.93 -3.12
N TYR A 60 2.39 -5.33 -1.86
CA TYR A 60 1.61 -6.47 -1.41
C TYR A 60 0.41 -5.96 -0.63
N LEU A 61 -0.81 -6.35 -1.05
CA LEU A 61 -2.05 -6.02 -0.36
C LEU A 61 -2.55 -7.24 0.40
N TYR A 62 -3.01 -7.03 1.63
CA TYR A 62 -3.50 -8.11 2.48
C TYR A 62 -5.00 -7.95 2.70
N THR A 63 -5.80 -8.81 2.04
CA THR A 63 -7.26 -8.64 1.97
C THR A 63 -7.93 -8.77 3.33
N ASP A 64 -7.34 -9.55 4.26
CA ASP A 64 -7.94 -9.74 5.59
C ASP A 64 -8.06 -8.43 6.37
N ASN A 65 -7.23 -7.45 6.06
CA ASN A 65 -7.20 -6.19 6.78
C ASN A 65 -7.85 -5.04 6.02
N LEU A 66 -8.36 -5.31 4.82
CA LEU A 66 -8.97 -4.28 3.97
C LEU A 66 -10.48 -4.44 3.95
N ASP A 67 -11.20 -3.43 4.41
CA ASP A 67 -12.65 -3.51 4.57
C ASP A 67 -13.46 -2.81 3.48
N ASN A 68 -12.87 -1.86 2.81
CA ASN A 68 -13.62 -1.04 1.83
C ASN A 68 -12.69 -0.45 0.78
N GLU A 69 -13.29 0.24 -0.17
CA GLU A 69 -12.55 0.85 -1.29
C GLU A 69 -11.56 1.91 -0.80
N GLU A 70 -11.92 2.68 0.21
CA GLU A 70 -11.03 3.70 0.75
C GLU A 70 -9.73 3.07 1.28
N ASP A 71 -9.84 1.97 2.03
CA ASP A 71 -8.66 1.29 2.57
C ASP A 71 -7.74 0.83 1.45
N ILE A 72 -8.31 0.31 0.38
CA ILE A 72 -7.55 -0.18 -0.77
C ILE A 72 -6.81 0.97 -1.44
N ILE A 73 -7.52 2.05 -1.73
CA ILE A 73 -6.93 3.18 -2.46
C ILE A 73 -5.87 3.87 -1.62
N ARG A 74 -6.15 4.10 -0.32
CA ARG A 74 -5.16 4.71 0.57
C ARG A 74 -3.90 3.85 0.65
N SER A 75 -4.05 2.53 0.75
CA SER A 75 -2.92 1.62 0.80
C SER A 75 -2.10 1.66 -0.47
N LEU A 76 -2.76 1.68 -1.63
CA LEU A 76 -2.05 1.75 -2.91
C LEU A 76 -1.26 3.04 -3.05
N ILE A 77 -1.84 4.17 -2.64
CA ILE A 77 -1.15 5.46 -2.68
C ILE A 77 0.06 5.43 -1.74
N HIS A 78 -0.14 4.98 -0.51
CA HIS A 78 0.91 4.94 0.49
C HIS A 78 2.14 4.16 -0.02
N GLU A 79 1.90 2.97 -0.55
CA GLU A 79 3.00 2.13 -1.02
C GLU A 79 3.60 2.65 -2.34
N CYS A 80 2.79 3.29 -3.20
CA CYS A 80 3.32 3.94 -4.39
C CYS A 80 4.27 5.07 -4.04
N VAL A 81 3.97 5.83 -2.99
CA VAL A 81 4.88 6.90 -2.54
C VAL A 81 6.22 6.29 -2.12
N HIS A 82 6.18 5.17 -1.38
CA HIS A 82 7.42 4.50 -1.00
C HIS A 82 8.23 4.05 -2.22
N SER A 83 7.58 3.67 -3.31
CA SER A 83 8.28 3.22 -4.52
C SER A 83 9.15 4.31 -5.14
N ASN A 84 8.90 5.58 -4.82
CA ASN A 84 9.68 6.70 -5.32
C ASN A 84 10.68 7.24 -4.29
N GLN A 85 10.77 6.61 -3.13
CA GLN A 85 11.66 7.04 -2.07
C GLN A 85 12.95 6.20 -2.07
N CYS A 86 13.97 6.68 -1.40
CA CYS A 86 15.25 5.99 -1.34
C CYS A 86 15.31 5.06 -0.13
N TYR A 87 15.54 3.79 -0.35
CA TYR A 87 15.58 2.80 0.74
C TYR A 87 16.66 3.15 1.77
N GLU A 88 17.84 3.55 1.33
CA GLU A 88 18.94 3.87 2.24
C GLU A 88 18.59 5.06 3.14
N VAL A 89 17.89 6.04 2.60
CA VAL A 89 17.43 7.19 3.39
C VAL A 89 16.32 6.74 4.35
N TYR A 90 15.41 5.88 3.89
CA TYR A 90 14.35 5.33 4.72
C TYR A 90 14.94 4.63 5.95
N GLU A 91 15.93 3.77 5.72
CA GLU A 91 16.59 3.05 6.80
C GLU A 91 17.37 3.99 7.72
N ALA A 92 18.03 5.01 7.17
CA ALA A 92 18.83 5.95 7.95
C ALA A 92 17.97 6.74 8.94
N TYR A 93 16.75 7.09 8.57
CA TYR A 93 15.83 7.78 9.48
C TYR A 93 15.56 6.94 10.73
N TYR A 94 15.42 5.63 10.57
CA TYR A 94 15.21 4.76 11.72
C TYR A 94 16.51 4.52 12.51
N LYS A 95 17.59 4.20 11.81
CA LYS A 95 18.82 3.75 12.45
C LYS A 95 19.74 4.87 12.92
N GLU A 96 19.89 5.90 12.10
CA GLU A 96 20.82 6.99 12.40
C GLU A 96 20.17 8.17 13.08
N CYS A 97 18.92 8.47 12.71
CA CYS A 97 18.18 9.57 13.32
C CYS A 97 17.31 9.12 14.48
N ASN A 98 17.20 7.81 14.69
CA ASN A 98 16.44 7.23 15.80
C ASN A 98 14.98 7.66 15.84
N LEU A 99 14.36 7.82 14.67
CA LEU A 99 12.97 8.17 14.56
C LEU A 99 12.09 6.93 14.63
N ASP A 100 10.83 7.09 15.03
CA ASP A 100 9.86 6.01 14.98
C ASP A 100 8.96 6.20 13.74
N TYR A 101 7.97 5.33 13.57
CA TYR A 101 7.07 5.38 12.42
C TYR A 101 6.35 6.73 12.33
N ASP A 102 5.88 7.25 13.47
CA ASP A 102 5.06 8.47 13.48
C ASP A 102 5.87 9.72 13.16
N THR A 103 7.17 9.70 13.36
CA THR A 103 8.05 10.85 13.11
C THR A 103 8.90 10.69 11.85
N HIS A 104 8.81 9.54 11.17
CA HIS A 104 9.59 9.26 9.97
C HIS A 104 9.08 10.11 8.80
N PRO A 105 9.92 10.99 8.21
CA PRO A 105 9.46 11.90 7.16
C PRO A 105 8.85 11.21 5.93
N TYR A 106 9.36 10.04 5.56
CA TYR A 106 8.84 9.31 4.41
C TYR A 106 7.48 8.69 4.71
N GLU A 107 7.22 8.28 5.95
CA GLU A 107 5.90 7.79 6.34
C GLU A 107 4.90 8.94 6.42
N ILE A 108 5.34 10.09 6.92
CA ILE A 108 4.50 11.28 6.98
C ILE A 108 4.11 11.72 5.56
N GLU A 109 5.05 11.68 4.63
CA GLU A 109 4.75 12.01 3.23
C GLU A 109 3.73 11.06 2.65
N ALA A 110 3.90 9.75 2.88
CA ALA A 110 2.98 8.74 2.35
C ALA A 110 1.59 8.91 2.95
N GLU A 111 1.49 9.17 4.25
CA GLU A 111 0.20 9.40 4.90
C GLU A 111 -0.49 10.66 4.41
N TYR A 112 0.28 11.71 4.14
CA TYR A 112 -0.26 12.95 3.59
C TYR A 112 -0.88 12.69 2.21
N GLU A 113 -0.21 11.91 1.36
CA GLU A 113 -0.71 11.62 0.03
C GLU A 113 -1.96 10.75 0.06
N GLU A 114 -2.14 9.90 1.08
CA GLU A 114 -3.34 9.09 1.22
C GLU A 114 -4.63 9.92 1.26
N GLU A 115 -4.55 11.17 1.71
CA GLU A 115 -5.72 12.04 1.78
C GLU A 115 -6.32 12.35 0.40
N LYS A 116 -5.58 12.08 -0.66
CA LYS A 116 -6.04 12.30 -2.02
C LYS A 116 -6.81 11.10 -2.58
N TRP A 117 -7.13 10.13 -1.76
CA TRP A 117 -7.77 8.88 -2.20
C TRP A 117 -9.07 9.09 -2.96
N LYS A 118 -9.84 10.14 -2.62
CA LYS A 118 -11.13 10.39 -3.26
C LYS A 118 -11.01 10.65 -4.77
N LYS A 119 -9.85 11.09 -5.21
CA LYS A 119 -9.61 11.34 -6.62
C LYS A 119 -9.71 10.04 -7.43
N TYR A 120 -9.44 8.89 -6.81
CA TYR A 120 -9.43 7.59 -7.49
C TYR A 120 -10.66 6.75 -7.19
N LYS A 121 -11.50 7.21 -6.28
CA LYS A 121 -12.70 6.51 -5.92
C LYS A 121 -13.57 6.26 -7.13
N GLN A 122 -14.08 5.04 -7.26
CA GLN A 122 -14.96 4.71 -8.36
C GLN A 122 -16.29 5.38 -8.15
N ASN A 123 -16.77 6.04 -9.20
CA ASN A 123 -18.04 6.72 -9.12
C ASN A 123 -19.12 5.85 -9.72
N THR A 124 -19.66 4.96 -8.92
CA THR A 124 -20.67 4.06 -9.40
C THR A 124 -22.02 4.68 -9.47
N ILE A 125 -22.15 5.91 -8.98
CA ILE A 125 -23.41 6.47 -8.94
C ILE A 125 -23.74 7.18 -10.14
N THR A 126 -22.84 7.50 -10.84
CA THR A 126 -23.10 8.32 -11.84
C THR A 126 -23.86 7.89 -12.80
N ASN A 127 -23.99 6.95 -12.90
CA ASN A 127 -24.67 6.60 -13.76
C ASN A 127 -25.74 6.91 -13.51
N GLY A 128 -25.67 7.14 -12.58
CA GLY A 128 -26.89 7.58 -12.28
C GLY A 128 -27.05 8.35 -13.15
#